data_10e17c3d69833449a5796880357530b8
#
_entry.id   10e17c3d69833449a5796880357530b8
#
_cell.length_a   1.000
_cell.length_b   1.000
_cell.length_c   1.000
_cell.angle_alpha   90.00
_cell.angle_beta   90.00
_cell.angle_gamma   90.00
#
_symmetry.space_group_name_H-M   'P 1'
#
loop_
_entity.id
_entity.type
_entity.pdbx_description
1 polymer ?
#
loop_
_entity_poly.entity_id
_entity_poly.type
_entity_poly.pdbx_seq_one_letter_code
_entity_poly.pdbx_strand_id
1 'polypeptide(L)'
;VNLFTLIKYAGHMEATEKITPGNEPLTGKGWDKLDIERSAAQPAIYLFFMVLGQLGTSLTAWLTYEYEWQYVYYFMMGLLLLCILITFVTMPYHKYTTRRFPINFKQFGNASIFCITLTCITYVLTYGKVLDWYDDPTIQWATVGAVVAGILFVHIEVTLRNPYYQFDVLKLRTIRFGFLFYFLLMVLNSSSMFVNVFTGIGMKLDNYQNATLGNWSMLGYFIGGIATIWLSVKGVHFKYLFAAGFLFLGLSAMFMYFEVQGAGLYERMKYPIIIRSTGMMLLYSLIPTFATQRMPYKYLSSWICTMLTVRMVLAPSIGTALYSNVLQERQQHYITRYAQNVDMMHPEASASFTQTVQGMQYQGKSKQEAVNMAAISTKGRIQVQATLSAVKEMAGWTLYACLFCMIFVVVLPYPKRKLLT
;
A
#
# COMPACT_ATOMS: atom_id res chain seq x y z
N VAL A 1 -20.18 1.09 -18.22
CA VAL A 1 -19.82 -0.31 -18.51
C VAL A 1 -20.40 -1.15 -17.38
N ASN A 2 -21.45 -1.94 -17.68
CA ASN A 2 -22.14 -2.76 -16.66
C ASN A 2 -21.22 -3.86 -16.15
N LEU A 3 -21.18 -4.07 -14.82
CA LEU A 3 -20.49 -5.18 -14.15
C LEU A 3 -20.89 -6.53 -14.77
N PHE A 4 -22.15 -6.65 -15.22
CA PHE A 4 -22.67 -7.78 -15.99
C PHE A 4 -21.96 -8.03 -17.33
N THR A 5 -21.50 -6.99 -17.99
CA THR A 5 -20.73 -7.13 -19.25
C THR A 5 -19.36 -7.74 -18.98
N LEU A 6 -18.73 -7.35 -17.86
CA LEU A 6 -17.43 -7.90 -17.43
C LEU A 6 -17.52 -9.40 -17.05
N ILE A 7 -18.58 -9.78 -16.34
CA ILE A 7 -18.84 -11.20 -15.99
C ILE A 7 -19.16 -12.00 -17.25
N LYS A 8 -19.92 -11.44 -18.18
CA LYS A 8 -20.22 -12.04 -19.46
C LYS A 8 -18.98 -12.23 -20.34
N TYR A 9 -18.03 -11.26 -20.29
CA TYR A 9 -16.74 -11.38 -20.98
C TYR A 9 -15.80 -12.41 -20.36
N ALA A 10 -15.82 -12.58 -19.04
CA ALA A 10 -15.09 -13.67 -18.36
C ALA A 10 -15.65 -15.05 -18.81
N GLY A 11 -16.98 -15.19 -18.91
CA GLY A 11 -17.62 -16.38 -19.43
C GLY A 11 -17.39 -16.62 -20.92
N HIS A 12 -17.26 -15.56 -21.73
CA HIS A 12 -16.92 -15.67 -23.15
C HIS A 12 -15.45 -16.08 -23.39
N MET A 13 -14.54 -15.76 -22.49
CA MET A 13 -13.16 -16.25 -22.56
C MET A 13 -13.07 -17.78 -22.34
N GLU A 14 -13.91 -18.32 -21.46
CA GLU A 14 -14.05 -19.76 -21.28
C GLU A 14 -14.71 -20.45 -22.51
N ALA A 15 -15.64 -19.77 -23.15
CA ALA A 15 -16.31 -20.25 -24.35
C ALA A 15 -15.42 -20.21 -25.60
N THR A 16 -14.55 -19.18 -25.76
CA THR A 16 -13.61 -19.08 -26.88
C THR A 16 -12.49 -20.11 -26.80
N GLU A 17 -12.07 -20.50 -25.60
CA GLU A 17 -11.10 -21.60 -25.42
C GLU A 17 -11.70 -22.97 -25.75
N LYS A 18 -13.03 -23.13 -25.64
CA LYS A 18 -13.78 -24.35 -26.05
C LYS A 18 -14.12 -24.38 -27.53
N ILE A 19 -14.15 -23.25 -28.23
CA ILE A 19 -14.60 -23.14 -29.64
C ILE A 19 -13.42 -23.30 -30.62
N THR A 20 -12.19 -23.21 -30.16
CA THR A 20 -11.01 -23.46 -31.00
C THR A 20 -10.25 -24.71 -30.53
N PRO A 21 -10.65 -25.91 -30.95
CA PRO A 21 -9.83 -27.10 -30.81
C PRO A 21 -8.77 -27.14 -31.89
N GLY A 22 -7.89 -26.17 -31.94
CA GLY A 22 -6.79 -26.08 -32.90
C GLY A 22 -6.34 -24.66 -33.07
N ASN A 23 -5.29 -24.33 -32.43
CA ASN A 23 -4.16 -23.42 -32.74
C ASN A 23 -4.36 -22.25 -33.75
N GLU A 24 -5.55 -21.74 -33.98
CA GLU A 24 -5.67 -20.48 -34.69
C GLU A 24 -5.60 -19.33 -33.67
N PRO A 25 -4.52 -18.53 -33.72
CA PRO A 25 -4.46 -17.31 -32.92
C PRO A 25 -5.62 -16.44 -33.35
N LEU A 26 -6.44 -15.98 -32.39
CA LEU A 26 -7.37 -14.88 -32.59
C LEU A 26 -6.66 -13.84 -33.47
N THR A 27 -7.23 -13.52 -34.64
CA THR A 27 -6.64 -12.54 -35.54
C THR A 27 -6.28 -11.27 -34.76
N GLY A 28 -5.14 -10.68 -35.02
CA GLY A 28 -4.56 -9.60 -34.21
C GLY A 28 -5.54 -8.49 -33.84
N LYS A 29 -6.56 -8.23 -34.66
CA LYS A 29 -7.66 -7.27 -34.38
C LYS A 29 -8.56 -7.67 -33.20
N GLY A 30 -8.80 -8.95 -32.97
CA GLY A 30 -9.62 -9.43 -31.84
C GLY A 30 -8.91 -9.24 -30.49
N TRP A 31 -7.63 -9.53 -30.43
CA TRP A 31 -6.81 -9.31 -29.23
C TRP A 31 -6.66 -7.82 -28.91
N ASP A 32 -6.47 -6.98 -29.93
CA ASP A 32 -6.29 -5.54 -29.75
C ASP A 32 -7.57 -4.88 -29.17
N LYS A 33 -8.76 -5.32 -29.62
CA LYS A 33 -10.05 -4.84 -29.09
C LYS A 33 -10.26 -5.26 -27.65
N LEU A 34 -9.97 -6.52 -27.30
CA LEU A 34 -10.04 -7.04 -25.92
C LEU A 34 -9.07 -6.32 -24.98
N ASP A 35 -7.86 -6.01 -25.43
CA ASP A 35 -6.88 -5.29 -24.65
C ASP A 35 -7.32 -3.84 -24.35
N ILE A 36 -8.00 -3.18 -25.31
CA ILE A 36 -8.56 -1.83 -25.09
C ILE A 36 -9.71 -1.89 -24.08
N GLU A 37 -10.64 -2.83 -24.23
CA GLU A 37 -11.76 -2.98 -23.29
C GLU A 37 -11.29 -3.30 -21.88
N ARG A 38 -10.31 -4.19 -21.71
CA ARG A 38 -9.67 -4.47 -20.41
C ARG A 38 -8.98 -3.24 -19.84
N SER A 39 -8.28 -2.48 -20.67
CA SER A 39 -7.55 -1.29 -20.23
C SER A 39 -8.47 -0.17 -19.74
N ALA A 40 -9.74 -0.16 -20.13
CA ALA A 40 -10.75 0.77 -19.62
C ALA A 40 -11.50 0.23 -18.40
N ALA A 41 -11.81 -1.07 -18.37
CA ALA A 41 -12.61 -1.69 -17.33
C ALA A 41 -11.87 -1.87 -16.01
N GLN A 42 -10.60 -2.28 -16.06
CA GLN A 42 -9.80 -2.47 -14.84
C GLN A 42 -9.64 -1.19 -14.00
N PRO A 43 -9.27 -0.03 -14.57
CA PRO A 43 -9.20 1.20 -13.79
C PRO A 43 -10.53 1.59 -13.12
N ALA A 44 -11.67 1.35 -13.79
CA ALA A 44 -12.97 1.65 -13.21
C ALA A 44 -13.29 0.79 -11.97
N ILE A 45 -12.94 -0.49 -12.03
CA ILE A 45 -13.10 -1.41 -10.89
C ILE A 45 -12.18 -0.99 -9.73
N TYR A 46 -10.91 -0.70 -10.01
CA TYR A 46 -9.97 -0.27 -8.98
C TYR A 46 -10.35 1.07 -8.36
N LEU A 47 -10.89 2.02 -9.16
CA LEU A 47 -11.42 3.27 -8.64
C LEU A 47 -12.51 3.02 -7.61
N PHE A 48 -13.46 2.14 -7.94
CA PHE A 48 -14.55 1.79 -7.03
C PHE A 48 -14.01 1.19 -5.71
N PHE A 49 -13.08 0.24 -5.79
CA PHE A 49 -12.47 -0.37 -4.59
C PHE A 49 -11.70 0.63 -3.73
N MET A 50 -10.94 1.54 -4.35
CA MET A 50 -10.17 2.56 -3.62
C MET A 50 -11.08 3.56 -2.89
N VAL A 51 -12.14 4.00 -3.57
CA VAL A 51 -13.12 4.92 -2.96
C VAL A 51 -13.87 4.24 -1.82
N LEU A 52 -14.35 3.00 -2.02
CA LEU A 52 -15.00 2.23 -0.94
C LEU A 52 -14.07 1.97 0.24
N GLY A 53 -12.80 1.66 -0.01
CA GLY A 53 -11.81 1.48 1.04
C GLY A 53 -11.62 2.74 1.88
N GLN A 54 -11.56 3.90 1.24
CA GLN A 54 -11.44 5.18 1.95
C GLN A 54 -12.72 5.53 2.72
N LEU A 55 -13.90 5.31 2.15
CA LEU A 55 -15.17 5.47 2.85
C LEU A 55 -15.25 4.57 4.08
N GLY A 56 -14.82 3.31 3.97
CA GLY A 56 -14.75 2.38 5.09
C GLY A 56 -13.83 2.88 6.21
N THR A 57 -12.66 3.42 5.87
CA THR A 57 -11.73 4.01 6.85
C THR A 57 -12.37 5.19 7.58
N SER A 58 -13.05 6.09 6.86
CA SER A 58 -13.70 7.27 7.43
C SER A 58 -14.87 6.89 8.32
N LEU A 59 -15.67 5.93 7.89
CA LEU A 59 -16.80 5.43 8.67
C LEU A 59 -16.33 4.75 9.97
N THR A 60 -15.25 3.97 9.89
CA THR A 60 -14.65 3.33 11.06
C THR A 60 -14.13 4.37 12.05
N ALA A 61 -13.44 5.42 11.56
CA ALA A 61 -12.95 6.50 12.41
C ALA A 61 -14.09 7.29 13.05
N TRP A 62 -15.18 7.55 12.31
CA TRP A 62 -16.36 8.21 12.85
C TRP A 62 -17.07 7.38 13.93
N LEU A 63 -17.26 6.08 13.67
CA LEU A 63 -17.87 5.17 14.66
C LEU A 63 -17.04 5.09 15.94
N THR A 64 -15.70 5.06 15.83
CA THR A 64 -14.81 5.01 16.98
C THR A 64 -14.80 6.34 17.76
N TYR A 65 -15.01 7.46 17.08
CA TYR A 65 -15.03 8.78 17.70
C TYR A 65 -16.35 9.07 18.44
N GLU A 66 -17.50 8.78 17.79
CA GLU A 66 -18.84 9.07 18.32
C GLU A 66 -19.32 8.01 19.32
N TYR A 67 -18.92 6.76 19.10
CA TYR A 67 -19.30 5.60 19.88
C TYR A 67 -18.06 4.87 20.41
N GLU A 68 -18.24 3.75 21.08
CA GLU A 68 -17.14 2.89 21.51
C GLU A 68 -16.61 2.04 20.35
N TRP A 69 -15.34 1.58 20.46
CA TRP A 69 -14.67 0.74 19.46
C TRP A 69 -15.44 -0.54 19.09
N GLN A 70 -16.27 -1.04 20.00
CA GLN A 70 -17.09 -2.25 19.80
C GLN A 70 -18.11 -2.08 18.66
N TYR A 71 -18.64 -0.86 18.46
CA TYR A 71 -19.64 -0.59 17.41
C TYR A 71 -19.08 -0.79 16.00
N VAL A 72 -17.78 -0.69 15.81
CA VAL A 72 -17.12 -1.02 14.54
C VAL A 72 -17.34 -2.50 14.19
N TYR A 73 -17.20 -3.40 15.17
CA TYR A 73 -17.44 -4.83 14.95
C TYR A 73 -18.91 -5.14 14.72
N TYR A 74 -19.83 -4.50 15.44
CA TYR A 74 -21.26 -4.67 15.20
C TYR A 74 -21.65 -4.20 13.80
N PHE A 75 -21.11 -3.08 13.34
CA PHE A 75 -21.30 -2.60 11.98
C PHE A 75 -20.76 -3.59 10.94
N MET A 76 -19.57 -4.11 11.13
CA MET A 76 -18.97 -5.11 10.24
C MET A 76 -19.81 -6.40 10.18
N MET A 77 -20.30 -6.89 11.31
CA MET A 77 -21.20 -8.03 11.37
C MET A 77 -22.52 -7.77 10.62
N GLY A 78 -23.11 -6.59 10.84
CA GLY A 78 -24.33 -6.19 10.13
C GLY A 78 -24.14 -6.14 8.61
N LEU A 79 -23.01 -5.59 8.17
CA LEU A 79 -22.68 -5.50 6.74
C LEU A 79 -22.45 -6.88 6.13
N LEU A 80 -21.80 -7.81 6.84
CA LEU A 80 -21.60 -9.18 6.38
C LEU A 80 -22.94 -9.93 6.28
N LEU A 81 -23.83 -9.76 7.28
CA LEU A 81 -25.17 -10.34 7.23
C LEU A 81 -25.97 -9.79 6.06
N LEU A 82 -25.90 -8.50 5.81
CA LEU A 82 -26.54 -7.86 4.65
C LEU A 82 -25.98 -8.44 3.33
N CYS A 83 -24.68 -8.62 3.20
CA CYS A 83 -24.06 -9.24 2.03
C CYS A 83 -24.55 -10.68 1.82
N ILE A 84 -24.66 -11.46 2.89
CA ILE A 84 -25.20 -12.83 2.84
C ILE A 84 -26.66 -12.79 2.35
N LEU A 85 -27.49 -11.91 2.91
CA LEU A 85 -28.88 -11.78 2.53
C LEU A 85 -29.04 -11.37 1.05
N ILE A 86 -28.28 -10.38 0.59
CA ILE A 86 -28.26 -9.96 -0.82
C ILE A 86 -27.86 -11.14 -1.71
N THR A 87 -26.84 -11.90 -1.31
CA THR A 87 -26.39 -13.07 -2.08
C THR A 87 -27.48 -14.13 -2.18
N PHE A 88 -28.19 -14.41 -1.10
CA PHE A 88 -29.32 -15.34 -1.13
C PHE A 88 -30.46 -14.90 -2.04
N VAL A 89 -30.77 -13.60 -2.05
CA VAL A 89 -31.86 -13.02 -2.86
C VAL A 89 -31.47 -12.94 -4.34
N THR A 90 -30.23 -12.60 -4.64
CA THR A 90 -29.78 -12.30 -6.02
C THR A 90 -29.22 -13.52 -6.75
N MET A 91 -28.70 -14.54 -6.04
CA MET A 91 -28.19 -15.74 -6.68
C MET A 91 -29.33 -16.68 -7.08
N PRO A 92 -29.56 -16.88 -8.39
CA PRO A 92 -30.56 -17.87 -8.83
C PRO A 92 -30.07 -19.27 -8.44
N TYR A 93 -30.94 -20.04 -7.82
CA TYR A 93 -30.65 -21.41 -7.45
C TYR A 93 -30.64 -22.32 -8.70
N HIS A 94 -29.60 -22.17 -9.51
CA HIS A 94 -29.39 -23.04 -10.67
C HIS A 94 -28.63 -24.28 -10.22
N LYS A 95 -29.25 -25.43 -10.42
CA LYS A 95 -28.62 -26.74 -10.23
C LYS A 95 -27.60 -26.94 -11.36
N TYR A 96 -26.39 -26.34 -11.20
CA TYR A 96 -25.34 -26.59 -12.17
C TYR A 96 -24.91 -28.05 -12.08
N THR A 97 -25.15 -28.81 -13.13
CA THR A 97 -24.57 -30.14 -13.36
C THR A 97 -23.11 -30.00 -13.75
N THR A 98 -22.34 -29.25 -12.94
CA THR A 98 -20.92 -29.09 -13.13
C THR A 98 -20.18 -30.35 -12.70
N ARG A 99 -19.16 -30.73 -13.47
CA ARG A 99 -18.21 -31.75 -13.08
C ARG A 99 -17.74 -31.49 -11.67
N ARG A 100 -17.99 -32.40 -10.73
CA ARG A 100 -17.47 -32.29 -9.36
C ARG A 100 -15.95 -32.40 -9.46
N PHE A 101 -15.26 -31.30 -9.28
CA PHE A 101 -13.79 -31.31 -9.10
C PHE A 101 -13.52 -31.89 -7.71
N PRO A 102 -12.78 -32.99 -7.60
CA PRO A 102 -12.42 -33.53 -6.29
C PRO A 102 -11.55 -32.50 -5.55
N ILE A 103 -11.90 -32.25 -4.28
CA ILE A 103 -11.09 -31.40 -3.42
C ILE A 103 -9.72 -32.09 -3.24
N ASN A 104 -8.67 -31.41 -3.65
CA ASN A 104 -7.32 -31.93 -3.50
C ASN A 104 -6.74 -31.47 -2.14
N PHE A 105 -6.83 -32.33 -1.13
CA PHE A 105 -6.31 -32.04 0.20
C PHE A 105 -4.80 -31.72 0.22
N LYS A 106 -4.03 -32.26 -0.73
CA LYS A 106 -2.60 -31.92 -0.85
C LYS A 106 -2.38 -30.47 -1.25
N GLN A 107 -3.23 -29.94 -2.15
CA GLN A 107 -3.18 -28.51 -2.54
C GLN A 107 -3.61 -27.63 -1.38
N PHE A 108 -4.62 -28.02 -0.63
CA PHE A 108 -5.06 -27.27 0.56
C PHE A 108 -3.97 -27.25 1.63
N GLY A 109 -3.33 -28.38 1.91
CA GLY A 109 -2.18 -28.44 2.83
C GLY A 109 -1.02 -27.54 2.39
N ASN A 110 -0.69 -27.53 1.08
CA ASN A 110 0.37 -26.68 0.55
C ASN A 110 0.02 -25.19 0.63
N ALA A 111 -1.23 -24.80 0.40
CA ALA A 111 -1.69 -23.43 0.61
C ALA A 111 -1.56 -22.99 2.09
N SER A 112 -1.83 -23.90 3.03
CA SER A 112 -1.65 -23.62 4.47
C SER A 112 -0.17 -23.40 4.82
N ILE A 113 0.74 -24.20 4.27
CA ILE A 113 2.19 -24.00 4.44
C ILE A 113 2.62 -22.63 3.89
N PHE A 114 2.09 -22.24 2.73
CA PHE A 114 2.34 -20.92 2.16
C PHE A 114 1.85 -19.78 3.08
N CYS A 115 0.65 -19.92 3.65
CA CYS A 115 0.14 -18.95 4.63
C CYS A 115 1.04 -18.85 5.86
N ILE A 116 1.52 -19.98 6.40
CA ILE A 116 2.45 -19.99 7.53
C ILE A 116 3.75 -19.26 7.16
N THR A 117 4.30 -19.54 5.98
CA THR A 117 5.50 -18.85 5.48
C THR A 117 5.32 -17.33 5.46
N LEU A 118 4.21 -16.86 4.88
CA LEU A 118 3.91 -15.43 4.81
C LEU A 118 3.69 -14.80 6.19
N THR A 119 2.99 -15.51 7.08
CA THR A 119 2.77 -15.04 8.45
C THR A 119 4.08 -14.90 9.22
N CYS A 120 4.97 -15.88 9.12
CA CYS A 120 6.29 -15.81 9.75
C CYS A 120 7.13 -14.65 9.19
N ILE A 121 7.17 -14.46 7.86
CA ILE A 121 7.88 -13.33 7.24
C ILE A 121 7.31 -11.99 7.72
N THR A 122 5.98 -11.85 7.72
CA THR A 122 5.31 -10.62 8.17
C THR A 122 5.58 -10.36 9.66
N TYR A 123 5.56 -11.40 10.49
CA TYR A 123 5.88 -11.30 11.91
C TYR A 123 7.29 -10.76 12.12
N VAL A 124 8.30 -11.34 11.47
CA VAL A 124 9.69 -10.90 11.56
C VAL A 124 9.83 -9.43 11.13
N LEU A 125 9.21 -9.04 10.02
CA LEU A 125 9.29 -7.66 9.50
C LEU A 125 8.56 -6.65 10.39
N THR A 126 7.45 -7.03 11.00
CA THR A 126 6.64 -6.12 11.82
C THR A 126 7.21 -5.97 13.23
N TYR A 127 7.59 -7.08 13.86
CA TYR A 127 8.02 -7.10 15.26
C TYR A 127 9.53 -7.06 15.43
N GLY A 128 10.32 -7.30 14.37
CA GLY A 128 11.77 -7.32 14.45
C GLY A 128 12.37 -6.10 15.14
N LYS A 129 11.82 -4.91 14.82
CA LYS A 129 12.27 -3.67 15.46
C LYS A 129 11.92 -3.56 16.96
N VAL A 130 10.76 -4.07 17.36
CA VAL A 130 10.26 -3.98 18.74
C VAL A 130 10.98 -4.97 19.65
N LEU A 131 11.41 -6.08 19.07
CA LEU A 131 12.09 -7.19 19.76
C LEU A 131 13.61 -7.21 19.52
N ASP A 132 14.19 -6.07 19.14
CA ASP A 132 15.62 -5.91 18.84
C ASP A 132 16.18 -6.96 17.86
N TRP A 133 15.36 -7.32 16.86
CA TRP A 133 15.68 -8.25 15.78
C TRP A 133 16.10 -9.63 16.30
N TYR A 134 17.31 -10.10 15.95
CA TYR A 134 17.78 -11.45 16.24
C TYR A 134 18.26 -11.65 17.68
N ASP A 135 18.17 -10.65 18.55
CA ASP A 135 18.45 -10.80 19.98
C ASP A 135 17.30 -11.55 20.69
N ASP A 136 16.09 -11.45 20.14
CA ASP A 136 14.94 -12.20 20.68
C ASP A 136 14.80 -13.58 20.03
N PRO A 137 14.68 -14.67 20.85
CA PRO A 137 14.51 -16.02 20.33
C PRO A 137 13.23 -16.23 19.51
N THR A 138 12.18 -15.43 19.73
CA THR A 138 10.93 -15.56 18.96
C THR A 138 11.14 -15.15 17.48
N ILE A 139 11.93 -14.12 17.22
CA ILE A 139 12.30 -13.69 15.85
C ILE A 139 13.18 -14.75 15.18
N GLN A 140 14.12 -15.35 15.92
CA GLN A 140 14.97 -16.44 15.40
C GLN A 140 14.10 -17.62 14.96
N TRP A 141 13.20 -18.11 15.82
CA TRP A 141 12.31 -19.21 15.48
C TRP A 141 11.33 -18.87 14.35
N ALA A 142 10.81 -17.66 14.32
CA ALA A 142 9.94 -17.22 13.22
C ALA A 142 10.72 -17.20 11.88
N THR A 143 11.98 -16.78 11.89
CA THR A 143 12.84 -16.78 10.68
C THR A 143 13.12 -18.21 10.22
N VAL A 144 13.49 -19.11 11.13
CA VAL A 144 13.70 -20.53 10.80
C VAL A 144 12.40 -21.13 10.26
N GLY A 145 11.27 -20.86 10.90
CA GLY A 145 9.94 -21.31 10.45
C GLY A 145 9.61 -20.80 9.04
N ALA A 146 9.89 -19.53 8.75
CA ALA A 146 9.67 -18.94 7.41
C ALA A 146 10.50 -19.65 6.33
N VAL A 147 11.80 -19.90 6.63
CA VAL A 147 12.71 -20.56 5.68
C VAL A 147 12.30 -22.02 5.45
N VAL A 148 12.07 -22.78 6.54
CA VAL A 148 11.68 -24.20 6.44
C VAL A 148 10.34 -24.36 5.73
N ALA A 149 9.31 -23.60 6.14
CA ALA A 149 8.00 -23.64 5.50
C ALA A 149 8.06 -23.17 4.02
N GLY A 150 8.87 -22.17 3.71
CA GLY A 150 9.08 -21.68 2.34
C GLY A 150 9.72 -22.73 1.44
N ILE A 151 10.76 -23.42 1.92
CA ILE A 151 11.43 -24.51 1.19
C ILE A 151 10.44 -25.68 0.97
N LEU A 152 9.69 -26.05 2.00
CA LEU A 152 8.66 -27.11 1.90
C LEU A 152 7.58 -26.73 0.90
N PHE A 153 7.08 -25.49 0.90
CA PHE A 153 6.11 -25.01 -0.07
C PHE A 153 6.63 -25.17 -1.50
N VAL A 154 7.82 -24.67 -1.78
CA VAL A 154 8.42 -24.74 -3.12
C VAL A 154 8.63 -26.20 -3.55
N HIS A 155 9.15 -27.03 -2.65
CA HIS A 155 9.40 -28.45 -2.94
C HIS A 155 8.10 -29.21 -3.29
N ILE A 156 7.04 -29.01 -2.49
CA ILE A 156 5.76 -29.66 -2.73
C ILE A 156 5.15 -29.13 -4.04
N GLU A 157 5.20 -27.84 -4.30
CA GLU A 157 4.60 -27.22 -5.49
C GLU A 157 5.29 -27.68 -6.79
N VAL A 158 6.59 -27.86 -6.76
CA VAL A 158 7.36 -28.38 -7.92
C VAL A 158 7.08 -29.86 -8.16
N THR A 159 6.81 -30.63 -7.10
CA THR A 159 6.59 -32.08 -7.20
C THR A 159 5.13 -32.44 -7.56
N LEU A 160 4.17 -31.55 -7.31
CA LEU A 160 2.75 -31.79 -7.58
C LEU A 160 2.49 -31.83 -9.10
N ARG A 161 1.72 -32.84 -9.55
CA ARG A 161 1.32 -32.98 -10.96
C ARG A 161 0.42 -31.84 -11.45
N ASN A 162 -0.39 -31.26 -10.56
CA ASN A 162 -1.24 -30.11 -10.84
C ASN A 162 -0.95 -29.04 -9.78
N PRO A 163 0.09 -28.22 -9.93
CA PRO A 163 0.45 -27.21 -8.96
C PRO A 163 -0.61 -26.10 -8.92
N TYR A 164 -0.88 -25.58 -7.72
CA TYR A 164 -1.69 -24.38 -7.53
C TYR A 164 -0.96 -23.15 -8.08
N TYR A 165 0.36 -23.10 -7.87
CA TYR A 165 1.23 -22.04 -8.33
C TYR A 165 2.19 -22.53 -9.41
N GLN A 166 2.04 -22.03 -10.62
CA GLN A 166 2.93 -22.37 -11.73
C GLN A 166 4.10 -21.37 -11.79
N PHE A 167 5.29 -21.78 -11.35
CA PHE A 167 6.49 -20.95 -11.38
C PHE A 167 6.86 -20.46 -12.79
N ASP A 168 6.41 -21.15 -13.83
CA ASP A 168 6.59 -20.73 -15.23
C ASP A 168 6.01 -19.34 -15.53
N VAL A 169 5.07 -18.86 -14.71
CA VAL A 169 4.53 -17.50 -14.81
C VAL A 169 5.63 -16.44 -14.70
N LEU A 170 6.65 -16.70 -13.90
CA LEU A 170 7.79 -15.79 -13.74
C LEU A 170 8.73 -15.75 -14.94
N LYS A 171 8.62 -16.67 -15.90
CA LYS A 171 9.37 -16.62 -17.16
C LYS A 171 8.87 -15.52 -18.10
N LEU A 172 7.61 -15.12 -17.95
CA LEU A 172 7.02 -14.05 -18.75
C LEU A 172 7.57 -12.68 -18.33
N ARG A 173 8.19 -11.98 -19.28
CA ARG A 173 8.87 -10.69 -19.04
C ARG A 173 7.91 -9.62 -18.51
N THR A 174 6.70 -9.54 -19.05
CA THR A 174 5.66 -8.57 -18.64
C THR A 174 5.25 -8.79 -17.18
N ILE A 175 5.16 -10.04 -16.76
CA ILE A 175 4.79 -10.41 -15.39
C ILE A 175 5.89 -10.06 -14.40
N ARG A 176 7.15 -10.35 -14.72
CA ARG A 176 8.30 -9.97 -13.87
C ARG A 176 8.37 -8.46 -13.65
N PHE A 177 8.17 -7.67 -14.70
CA PHE A 177 8.10 -6.22 -14.55
C PHE A 177 6.86 -5.77 -13.79
N GLY A 178 5.72 -6.43 -13.98
CA GLY A 178 4.52 -6.14 -13.19
C GLY A 178 4.74 -6.35 -11.70
N PHE A 179 5.39 -7.45 -11.30
CA PHE A 179 5.74 -7.68 -9.89
C PHE A 179 6.72 -6.64 -9.35
N LEU A 180 7.77 -6.34 -10.11
CA LEU A 180 8.74 -5.32 -9.72
C LEU A 180 8.08 -3.95 -9.53
N PHE A 181 7.20 -3.54 -10.45
CA PHE A 181 6.50 -2.27 -10.34
C PHE A 181 5.52 -2.25 -9.18
N TYR A 182 4.81 -3.35 -8.91
CA TYR A 182 3.98 -3.44 -7.72
C TYR A 182 4.80 -3.38 -6.44
N PHE A 183 5.92 -4.08 -6.40
CA PHE A 183 6.82 -4.04 -5.25
C PHE A 183 7.30 -2.61 -4.99
N LEU A 184 7.83 -1.95 -6.01
CA LEU A 184 8.29 -0.55 -5.90
C LEU A 184 7.15 0.39 -5.49
N LEU A 185 5.96 0.24 -6.12
CA LEU A 185 4.79 1.05 -5.77
C LEU A 185 4.40 0.89 -4.30
N MET A 186 4.31 -0.34 -3.80
CA MET A 186 3.87 -0.60 -2.43
C MET A 186 4.90 -0.16 -1.40
N VAL A 187 6.20 -0.38 -1.69
CA VAL A 187 7.28 0.14 -0.83
C VAL A 187 7.21 1.66 -0.76
N LEU A 188 7.12 2.36 -1.90
CA LEU A 188 7.00 3.82 -1.92
C LEU A 188 5.69 4.29 -1.27
N ASN A 189 4.61 3.51 -1.41
CA ASN A 189 3.34 3.82 -0.77
C ASN A 189 3.41 3.74 0.77
N SER A 190 4.27 2.91 1.33
CA SER A 190 4.47 2.83 2.79
C SER A 190 4.99 4.16 3.38
N SER A 191 5.51 5.07 2.55
CA SER A 191 5.84 6.46 2.95
C SER A 191 4.64 7.26 3.46
N SER A 192 3.38 6.76 3.31
CA SER A 192 2.18 7.36 3.96
C SER A 192 2.31 7.45 5.47
N MET A 193 3.12 6.58 6.07
CA MET A 193 3.44 6.64 7.48
C MET A 193 3.95 8.03 7.90
N PHE A 194 4.71 8.71 7.05
CA PHE A 194 5.23 10.07 7.36
C PHE A 194 4.13 11.11 7.46
N VAL A 195 3.09 11.00 6.64
CA VAL A 195 1.90 11.86 6.75
C VAL A 195 1.25 11.67 8.11
N ASN A 196 1.01 10.42 8.51
CA ASN A 196 0.40 10.09 9.80
C ASN A 196 1.25 10.52 10.99
N VAL A 197 2.58 10.36 10.92
CA VAL A 197 3.51 10.81 11.96
C VAL A 197 3.50 12.34 12.06
N PHE A 198 3.52 13.04 10.93
CA PHE A 198 3.49 14.50 10.90
C PHE A 198 2.16 15.05 11.41
N THR A 199 1.02 14.51 10.98
CA THR A 199 -0.30 14.95 11.43
C THR A 199 -0.54 14.65 12.91
N GLY A 200 -0.11 13.47 13.39
CA GLY A 200 -0.28 13.08 14.79
C GLY A 200 0.67 13.82 15.76
N ILE A 201 1.97 13.89 15.44
CA ILE A 201 2.99 14.47 16.34
C ILE A 201 3.17 15.95 16.09
N GLY A 202 3.29 16.38 14.83
CA GLY A 202 3.54 17.77 14.46
C GLY A 202 2.30 18.64 14.60
N MET A 203 1.19 18.23 14.03
CA MET A 203 -0.07 18.97 14.03
C MET A 203 -0.97 18.63 15.20
N LYS A 204 -0.70 17.55 15.93
CA LYS A 204 -1.50 17.01 17.05
C LYS A 204 -2.97 16.78 16.67
N LEU A 205 -3.21 16.32 15.43
CA LEU A 205 -4.55 15.99 14.97
C LEU A 205 -5.04 14.70 15.64
N ASP A 206 -6.31 14.68 16.01
CA ASP A 206 -6.97 13.47 16.46
C ASP A 206 -7.17 12.46 15.30
N ASN A 207 -7.41 11.20 15.66
CA ASN A 207 -7.62 10.12 14.68
C ASN A 207 -8.80 10.42 13.72
N TYR A 208 -9.86 11.01 14.21
CA TYR A 208 -11.01 11.42 13.39
C TYR A 208 -10.65 12.54 12.41
N GLN A 209 -9.93 13.56 12.88
CA GLN A 209 -9.43 14.65 12.02
C GLN A 209 -8.46 14.14 10.95
N ASN A 210 -7.59 13.19 11.31
CA ASN A 210 -6.67 12.56 10.38
C ASN A 210 -7.41 11.73 9.31
N ALA A 211 -8.45 10.98 9.71
CA ALA A 211 -9.30 10.25 8.77
C ALA A 211 -10.07 11.20 7.83
N THR A 212 -10.58 12.31 8.36
CA THR A 212 -11.25 13.35 7.56
C THR A 212 -10.29 14.00 6.55
N LEU A 213 -9.05 14.24 6.95
CA LEU A 213 -8.00 14.71 6.05
C LEU A 213 -7.71 13.66 4.95
N GLY A 214 -7.71 12.38 5.32
CA GLY A 214 -7.55 11.25 4.39
C GLY A 214 -8.64 11.19 3.30
N ASN A 215 -9.84 11.75 3.54
CA ASN A 215 -10.92 11.76 2.56
C ASN A 215 -10.59 12.54 1.28
N TRP A 216 -9.66 13.48 1.35
CA TRP A 216 -9.17 14.19 0.16
C TRP A 216 -8.47 13.25 -0.82
N SER A 217 -8.06 12.07 -0.38
CA SER A 217 -7.53 11.03 -1.28
C SER A 217 -8.56 10.56 -2.31
N MET A 218 -9.87 10.59 -1.99
CA MET A 218 -10.93 10.22 -2.94
C MET A 218 -10.90 11.09 -4.18
N LEU A 219 -10.71 12.41 -4.00
CA LEU A 219 -10.58 13.35 -5.13
C LEU A 219 -9.42 12.93 -6.04
N GLY A 220 -8.27 12.59 -5.45
CA GLY A 220 -7.12 12.12 -6.21
C GLY A 220 -7.37 10.79 -6.92
N TYR A 221 -8.11 9.86 -6.29
CA TYR A 221 -8.52 8.61 -6.94
C TYR A 221 -9.44 8.86 -8.14
N PHE A 222 -10.40 9.78 -8.04
CA PHE A 222 -11.25 10.15 -9.16
C PHE A 222 -10.45 10.76 -10.31
N ILE A 223 -9.59 11.74 -10.02
CA ILE A 223 -8.73 12.37 -11.02
C ILE A 223 -7.82 11.33 -11.69
N GLY A 224 -7.13 10.52 -10.91
CA GLY A 224 -6.24 9.48 -11.40
C GLY A 224 -6.97 8.38 -12.16
N GLY A 225 -8.15 7.95 -11.71
CA GLY A 225 -8.97 6.94 -12.37
C GLY A 225 -9.49 7.39 -13.73
N ILE A 226 -10.07 8.58 -13.79
CA ILE A 226 -10.58 9.16 -15.04
C ILE A 226 -9.42 9.39 -16.03
N ALA A 227 -8.30 9.94 -15.55
CA ALA A 227 -7.10 10.14 -16.36
C ALA A 227 -6.57 8.81 -16.91
N THR A 228 -6.54 7.76 -16.10
CA THR A 228 -6.09 6.43 -16.53
C THR A 228 -7.01 5.85 -17.60
N ILE A 229 -8.32 5.92 -17.42
CA ILE A 229 -9.30 5.42 -18.40
C ILE A 229 -9.11 6.18 -19.72
N TRP A 230 -9.10 7.50 -19.67
CA TRP A 230 -9.02 8.34 -20.86
C TRP A 230 -7.70 8.14 -21.63
N LEU A 231 -6.56 8.14 -20.93
CA LEU A 231 -5.25 7.94 -21.56
C LEU A 231 -5.06 6.51 -22.07
N SER A 232 -5.64 5.52 -21.39
CA SER A 232 -5.63 4.14 -21.84
C SER A 232 -6.44 3.92 -23.11
N VAL A 233 -7.61 4.53 -23.21
CA VAL A 233 -8.45 4.49 -24.43
C VAL A 233 -7.76 5.19 -25.60
N LYS A 234 -7.07 6.32 -25.35
CA LYS A 234 -6.24 7.00 -26.36
C LYS A 234 -5.01 6.21 -26.82
N GLY A 235 -4.73 5.07 -26.19
CA GLY A 235 -3.61 4.24 -26.59
C GLY A 235 -2.23 4.76 -26.16
N VAL A 236 -2.17 5.69 -25.20
CA VAL A 236 -0.90 6.21 -24.70
C VAL A 236 -0.04 5.06 -24.18
N HIS A 237 1.26 5.08 -24.51
CA HIS A 237 2.18 4.00 -24.16
C HIS A 237 2.36 3.89 -22.64
N PHE A 238 2.34 2.66 -22.09
CA PHE A 238 2.46 2.41 -20.66
C PHE A 238 3.66 3.07 -19.99
N LYS A 239 4.76 3.20 -20.73
CA LYS A 239 5.98 3.88 -20.31
C LYS A 239 5.72 5.28 -19.74
N TYR A 240 4.95 6.10 -20.47
CA TYR A 240 4.64 7.47 -20.05
C TYR A 240 3.66 7.50 -18.88
N LEU A 241 2.71 6.57 -18.88
CA LEU A 241 1.72 6.46 -17.81
C LEU A 241 2.34 6.05 -16.48
N PHE A 242 3.27 5.09 -16.49
CA PHE A 242 4.02 4.70 -15.30
C PHE A 242 4.94 5.82 -14.82
N ALA A 243 5.64 6.48 -15.75
CA ALA A 243 6.49 7.62 -15.41
C ALA A 243 5.68 8.75 -14.77
N ALA A 244 4.49 9.07 -15.30
CA ALA A 244 3.59 10.05 -14.69
C ALA A 244 3.13 9.64 -13.28
N GLY A 245 2.79 8.36 -13.08
CA GLY A 245 2.40 7.86 -11.76
C GLY A 245 3.51 8.02 -10.71
N PHE A 246 4.75 7.63 -11.03
CA PHE A 246 5.90 7.84 -10.12
C PHE A 246 6.23 9.32 -9.95
N LEU A 247 6.06 10.14 -10.98
CA LEU A 247 6.21 11.60 -10.88
C LEU A 247 5.23 12.20 -9.87
N PHE A 248 3.95 11.83 -9.92
CA PHE A 248 2.96 12.31 -8.95
C PHE A 248 3.29 11.88 -7.51
N LEU A 249 3.79 10.66 -7.30
CA LEU A 249 4.28 10.22 -5.99
C LEU A 249 5.46 11.07 -5.52
N GLY A 250 6.41 11.36 -6.42
CA GLY A 250 7.55 12.23 -6.12
C GLY A 250 7.14 13.65 -5.81
N LEU A 251 6.21 14.23 -6.57
CA LEU A 251 5.66 15.57 -6.30
C LEU A 251 4.98 15.63 -4.92
N SER A 252 4.23 14.60 -4.54
CA SER A 252 3.65 14.52 -3.20
C SER A 252 4.72 14.52 -2.11
N ALA A 253 5.80 13.75 -2.29
CA ALA A 253 6.93 13.73 -1.35
C ALA A 253 7.65 15.10 -1.29
N MET A 254 7.76 15.80 -2.42
CA MET A 254 8.30 17.14 -2.49
C MET A 254 7.44 18.15 -1.70
N PHE A 255 6.11 18.11 -1.88
CA PHE A 255 5.20 18.95 -1.10
C PHE A 255 5.33 18.66 0.40
N MET A 256 5.38 17.37 0.79
CA MET A 256 5.61 17.00 2.19
C MET A 256 6.93 17.57 2.73
N TYR A 257 8.00 17.51 1.96
CA TYR A 257 9.30 18.08 2.36
C TYR A 257 9.22 19.56 2.72
N PHE A 258 8.43 20.35 1.98
CA PHE A 258 8.27 21.78 2.24
C PHE A 258 7.26 22.10 3.35
N GLU A 259 6.20 21.28 3.49
CA GLU A 259 5.16 21.50 4.50
C GLU A 259 5.55 21.01 5.90
N VAL A 260 6.49 20.07 6.03
CA VAL A 260 7.00 19.62 7.33
C VAL A 260 7.88 20.72 7.94
N GLN A 261 7.21 21.74 8.48
CA GLN A 261 7.77 22.84 9.27
C GLN A 261 6.89 23.00 10.50
N GLY A 262 7.40 23.63 11.56
CA GLY A 262 6.85 23.60 12.92
C GLY A 262 5.38 23.96 13.16
N ALA A 263 4.66 24.51 12.19
CA ALA A 263 3.23 24.81 12.25
C ALA A 263 2.57 24.46 10.91
N GLY A 264 2.36 23.17 10.64
CA GLY A 264 1.66 22.73 9.44
C GLY A 264 0.20 23.21 9.45
N LEU A 265 -0.24 23.81 8.34
CA LEU A 265 -1.63 24.20 8.15
C LEU A 265 -2.43 23.00 7.63
N TYR A 266 -3.51 22.63 8.31
CA TYR A 266 -4.42 21.55 7.90
C TYR A 266 -4.84 21.66 6.42
N GLU A 267 -5.14 22.87 5.97
CA GLU A 267 -5.57 23.14 4.60
C GLU A 267 -4.50 22.79 3.56
N ARG A 268 -3.23 22.97 3.86
CA ARG A 268 -2.13 22.68 2.94
C ARG A 268 -1.84 21.19 2.81
N MET A 269 -2.16 20.39 3.84
CA MET A 269 -1.99 18.94 3.80
C MET A 269 -2.91 18.21 2.82
N LYS A 270 -3.97 18.87 2.36
CA LYS A 270 -4.87 18.32 1.33
C LYS A 270 -4.14 18.09 0.00
N TYR A 271 -3.24 18.99 -0.41
CA TYR A 271 -2.55 18.93 -1.70
C TYR A 271 -1.64 17.69 -1.86
N PRO A 272 -0.71 17.42 -0.94
CA PRO A 272 0.15 16.24 -1.08
C PRO A 272 -0.67 14.93 -1.04
N ILE A 273 -1.79 14.88 -0.31
CA ILE A 273 -2.66 13.70 -0.26
C ILE A 273 -3.36 13.50 -1.60
N ILE A 274 -3.91 14.55 -2.22
CA ILE A 274 -4.58 14.47 -3.54
C ILE A 274 -3.58 14.04 -4.62
N ILE A 275 -2.41 14.68 -4.66
CA ILE A 275 -1.36 14.39 -5.65
C ILE A 275 -0.89 12.94 -5.52
N ARG A 276 -0.66 12.48 -4.29
CA ARG A 276 -0.24 11.11 -4.00
C ARG A 276 -1.28 10.09 -4.45
N SER A 277 -2.54 10.28 -4.07
CA SER A 277 -3.62 9.36 -4.41
C SER A 277 -3.87 9.32 -5.93
N THR A 278 -3.66 10.43 -6.65
CA THR A 278 -3.67 10.46 -8.12
C THR A 278 -2.59 9.56 -8.70
N GLY A 279 -1.34 9.70 -8.26
CA GLY A 279 -0.22 8.84 -8.68
C GLY A 279 -0.42 7.37 -8.33
N MET A 280 -0.92 7.13 -7.11
CA MET A 280 -1.23 5.79 -6.63
C MET A 280 -2.29 5.11 -7.50
N MET A 281 -3.37 5.80 -7.83
CA MET A 281 -4.45 5.26 -8.66
C MET A 281 -3.98 4.94 -10.09
N LEU A 282 -3.17 5.82 -10.69
CA LEU A 282 -2.54 5.59 -11.99
C LEU A 282 -1.76 4.27 -12.01
N LEU A 283 -0.81 4.10 -11.09
CA LEU A 283 0.05 2.92 -11.05
C LEU A 283 -0.72 1.66 -10.69
N TYR A 284 -1.60 1.77 -9.68
CA TYR A 284 -2.33 0.64 -9.12
C TYR A 284 -3.27 -0.04 -10.13
N SER A 285 -3.85 0.73 -11.05
CA SER A 285 -4.73 0.24 -12.10
C SER A 285 -3.98 -0.21 -13.36
N LEU A 286 -2.87 0.46 -13.69
CA LEU A 286 -2.15 0.19 -14.93
C LEU A 286 -1.21 -1.02 -14.83
N ILE A 287 -0.61 -1.27 -13.66
CA ILE A 287 0.33 -2.38 -13.49
C ILE A 287 -0.31 -3.74 -13.78
N PRO A 288 -1.51 -4.08 -13.24
CA PRO A 288 -2.16 -5.34 -13.60
C PRO A 288 -2.56 -5.39 -15.07
N THR A 289 -3.05 -4.28 -15.63
CA THR A 289 -3.38 -4.21 -17.06
C THR A 289 -2.17 -4.53 -17.93
N PHE A 290 -1.01 -3.97 -17.60
CA PHE A 290 0.24 -4.23 -18.31
C PHE A 290 0.71 -5.68 -18.14
N ALA A 291 0.69 -6.21 -16.91
CA ALA A 291 1.22 -7.53 -16.61
C ALA A 291 0.36 -8.66 -17.20
N THR A 292 -0.96 -8.48 -17.28
CA THR A 292 -1.89 -9.45 -17.86
C THR A 292 -2.03 -9.34 -19.37
N GLN A 293 -1.34 -8.37 -20.01
CA GLN A 293 -1.37 -8.22 -21.46
C GLN A 293 -0.83 -9.47 -22.14
N ARG A 294 -1.64 -10.10 -23.00
CA ARG A 294 -1.30 -11.33 -23.73
C ARG A 294 -0.88 -12.52 -22.84
N MET A 295 -1.32 -12.53 -21.59
CA MET A 295 -1.04 -13.64 -20.68
C MET A 295 -1.95 -14.83 -21.01
N PRO A 296 -1.40 -16.05 -21.18
CA PRO A 296 -2.20 -17.27 -21.32
C PRO A 296 -3.08 -17.50 -20.07
N TYR A 297 -4.33 -17.92 -20.27
CA TYR A 297 -5.32 -18.12 -19.20
C TYR A 297 -4.83 -19.08 -18.11
N LYS A 298 -4.07 -20.11 -18.49
CA LYS A 298 -3.50 -21.10 -17.55
C LYS A 298 -2.67 -20.46 -16.40
N TYR A 299 -2.10 -19.27 -16.61
CA TYR A 299 -1.28 -18.58 -15.62
C TYR A 299 -2.06 -17.58 -14.75
N LEU A 300 -3.37 -17.38 -15.02
CA LEU A 300 -4.16 -16.36 -14.35
C LEU A 300 -4.22 -16.56 -12.83
N SER A 301 -4.44 -17.81 -12.38
CA SER A 301 -4.47 -18.14 -10.94
C SER A 301 -3.14 -17.83 -10.27
N SER A 302 -2.02 -18.26 -10.87
CA SER A 302 -0.69 -18.01 -10.34
C SER A 302 -0.34 -16.51 -10.32
N TRP A 303 -0.75 -15.77 -11.35
CA TRP A 303 -0.60 -14.31 -11.39
C TRP A 303 -1.36 -13.63 -10.24
N ILE A 304 -2.64 -13.95 -10.06
CA ILE A 304 -3.47 -13.35 -9.01
C ILE A 304 -2.89 -13.65 -7.63
N CYS A 305 -2.50 -14.91 -7.37
CA CYS A 305 -1.89 -15.32 -6.11
C CYS A 305 -0.62 -14.51 -5.82
N THR A 306 0.32 -14.46 -6.77
CA THR A 306 1.58 -13.73 -6.57
C THR A 306 1.35 -12.22 -6.43
N MET A 307 0.48 -11.67 -7.26
CA MET A 307 0.15 -10.25 -7.21
C MET A 307 -0.42 -9.86 -5.83
N LEU A 308 -1.36 -10.65 -5.31
CA LEU A 308 -1.95 -10.40 -3.98
C LEU A 308 -0.90 -10.57 -2.88
N THR A 309 -0.05 -11.58 -2.95
CA THR A 309 1.04 -11.80 -1.99
C THR A 309 2.01 -10.63 -1.96
N VAL A 310 2.49 -10.19 -3.12
CA VAL A 310 3.42 -9.05 -3.21
C VAL A 310 2.75 -7.76 -2.76
N ARG A 311 1.53 -7.51 -3.23
CA ARG A 311 0.83 -6.24 -3.01
C ARG A 311 0.30 -6.07 -1.60
N MET A 312 -0.25 -7.14 -1.00
CA MET A 312 -0.94 -7.06 0.29
C MET A 312 -0.07 -7.44 1.48
N VAL A 313 0.95 -8.28 1.24
CA VAL A 313 1.75 -8.86 2.33
C VAL A 313 3.20 -8.41 2.25
N LEU A 314 3.94 -8.82 1.23
CA LEU A 314 5.39 -8.66 1.22
C LEU A 314 5.82 -7.19 1.09
N ALA A 315 5.36 -6.50 0.06
CA ALA A 315 5.85 -5.15 -0.21
C ALA A 315 5.43 -4.11 0.85
N PRO A 316 4.18 -4.12 1.37
CA PRO A 316 3.83 -3.24 2.49
C PRO A 316 4.61 -3.54 3.76
N SER A 317 4.81 -4.82 4.12
CA SER A 317 5.56 -5.20 5.32
C SER A 317 7.03 -4.80 5.22
N ILE A 318 7.67 -5.06 4.07
CA ILE A 318 9.05 -4.63 3.81
C ILE A 318 9.15 -3.11 3.81
N GLY A 319 8.23 -2.42 3.13
CA GLY A 319 8.21 -0.96 3.07
C GLY A 319 8.04 -0.34 4.46
N THR A 320 7.08 -0.82 5.24
CA THR A 320 6.86 -0.32 6.61
C THR A 320 8.06 -0.61 7.51
N ALA A 321 8.64 -1.81 7.46
CA ALA A 321 9.84 -2.14 8.22
C ALA A 321 11.01 -1.22 7.84
N LEU A 322 11.27 -1.04 6.55
CA LEU A 322 12.33 -0.17 6.05
C LEU A 322 12.16 1.27 6.57
N TYR A 323 11.00 1.87 6.29
CA TYR A 323 10.74 3.26 6.66
C TYR A 323 10.70 3.48 8.18
N SER A 324 10.15 2.54 8.95
CA SER A 324 10.09 2.66 10.40
C SER A 324 11.46 2.57 11.07
N ASN A 325 12.33 1.65 10.60
CA ASN A 325 13.70 1.53 11.12
C ASN A 325 14.53 2.77 10.81
N VAL A 326 14.54 3.21 9.55
CA VAL A 326 15.30 4.38 9.14
C VAL A 326 14.78 5.65 9.84
N LEU A 327 13.45 5.80 9.98
CA LEU A 327 12.86 6.92 10.70
C LEU A 327 13.34 6.97 12.16
N GLN A 328 13.39 5.84 12.86
CA GLN A 328 13.85 5.79 14.24
C GLN A 328 15.35 6.12 14.34
N GLU A 329 16.17 5.58 13.45
CA GLU A 329 17.60 5.86 13.42
C GLU A 329 17.84 7.38 13.21
N ARG A 330 17.14 8.00 12.25
CA ARG A 330 17.24 9.43 12.02
C ARG A 330 16.68 10.26 13.16
N GLN A 331 15.59 9.83 13.76
CA GLN A 331 15.02 10.48 14.94
C GLN A 331 16.03 10.48 16.11
N GLN A 332 16.68 9.36 16.40
CA GLN A 332 17.70 9.27 17.45
C GLN A 332 18.92 10.18 17.12
N HIS A 333 19.35 10.17 15.87
CA HIS A 333 20.43 11.06 15.42
C HIS A 333 20.08 12.53 15.67
N TYR A 334 18.87 12.97 15.32
CA TYR A 334 18.44 14.35 15.57
C TYR A 334 18.22 14.65 17.05
N ILE A 335 17.71 13.69 17.85
CA ILE A 335 17.61 13.88 19.30
C ILE A 335 19.00 14.14 19.91
N THR A 336 20.00 13.34 19.56
CA THR A 336 21.38 13.54 20.05
C THR A 336 21.93 14.88 19.61
N ARG A 337 21.75 15.26 18.34
CA ARG A 337 22.22 16.54 17.80
C ARG A 337 21.54 17.74 18.48
N TYR A 338 20.24 17.68 18.70
CA TYR A 338 19.51 18.77 19.36
C TYR A 338 19.78 18.82 20.86
N ALA A 339 19.96 17.69 21.53
CA ALA A 339 20.34 17.64 22.93
C ALA A 339 21.69 18.31 23.19
N GLN A 340 22.67 18.16 22.28
CA GLN A 340 23.96 18.87 22.36
C GLN A 340 23.84 20.38 22.30
N ASN A 341 22.81 20.90 21.60
CA ASN A 341 22.58 22.34 21.49
C ASN A 341 21.72 22.93 22.62
N VAL A 342 21.16 22.09 23.49
CA VAL A 342 20.34 22.49 24.66
C VAL A 342 21.21 22.37 25.93
N ASP A 343 22.42 22.89 25.86
CA ASP A 343 23.25 23.03 27.05
C ASP A 343 22.85 24.29 27.82
N MET A 344 22.89 24.22 29.17
CA MET A 344 22.62 25.37 30.03
C MET A 344 23.60 26.53 29.82
N MET A 345 24.72 26.30 29.14
CA MET A 345 25.66 27.32 28.73
C MET A 345 25.17 28.21 27.58
N HIS A 346 24.17 27.76 26.82
CA HIS A 346 23.55 28.60 25.77
C HIS A 346 22.52 29.54 26.40
N PRO A 347 22.69 30.86 26.29
CA PRO A 347 21.84 31.84 26.97
C PRO A 347 20.37 31.76 26.57
N GLU A 348 20.05 31.43 25.32
CA GLU A 348 18.70 31.29 24.84
C GLU A 348 18.01 30.02 25.41
N ALA A 349 18.73 28.89 25.50
CA ALA A 349 18.23 27.65 26.05
C ALA A 349 17.97 27.80 27.56
N SER A 350 18.90 28.40 28.30
CA SER A 350 18.77 28.64 29.74
C SER A 350 17.64 29.64 30.05
N ALA A 351 17.46 30.69 29.25
CA ALA A 351 16.37 31.65 29.38
C ALA A 351 15.01 30.98 29.16
N SER A 352 14.85 30.20 28.09
CA SER A 352 13.62 29.46 27.77
C SER A 352 13.27 28.43 28.86
N PHE A 353 14.27 27.69 29.38
CA PHE A 353 14.09 26.75 30.48
C PHE A 353 13.64 27.50 31.75
N THR A 354 14.33 28.60 32.13
CA THR A 354 14.00 29.40 33.31
C THR A 354 12.60 29.98 33.21
N GLN A 355 12.20 30.50 32.04
CA GLN A 355 10.84 30.99 31.79
C GLN A 355 9.80 29.90 31.95
N THR A 356 10.10 28.67 31.49
CA THR A 356 9.21 27.53 31.65
C THR A 356 9.05 27.12 33.12
N VAL A 357 10.16 27.14 33.89
CA VAL A 357 10.14 26.87 35.35
C VAL A 357 9.31 27.92 36.08
N GLN A 358 9.53 29.20 35.76
CA GLN A 358 8.77 30.31 36.36
C GLN A 358 7.26 30.17 36.06
N GLY A 359 6.90 29.87 34.81
CA GLY A 359 5.51 29.64 34.42
C GLY A 359 4.83 28.51 35.21
N MET A 360 5.56 27.41 35.49
CA MET A 360 5.07 26.31 36.30
C MET A 360 4.94 26.70 37.78
N GLN A 361 5.85 27.51 38.31
CA GLN A 361 5.75 28.03 39.66
C GLN A 361 4.55 28.98 39.84
N TYR A 362 4.26 29.84 38.86
CA TYR A 362 3.04 30.64 38.87
C TYR A 362 1.74 29.85 38.89
N GLN A 363 1.78 28.60 38.40
CA GLN A 363 0.68 27.64 38.48
C GLN A 363 0.59 26.91 39.84
N GLY A 364 1.40 27.31 40.83
CA GLY A 364 1.36 26.78 42.20
C GLY A 364 2.21 25.51 42.42
N LYS A 365 3.08 25.15 41.49
CA LYS A 365 3.99 23.99 41.65
C LYS A 365 5.18 24.34 42.54
N SER A 366 5.65 23.38 43.33
CA SER A 366 6.92 23.54 44.06
C SER A 366 8.09 23.74 43.11
N LYS A 367 9.17 24.38 43.57
CA LYS A 367 10.36 24.63 42.75
C LYS A 367 10.92 23.36 42.12
N GLN A 368 10.97 22.28 42.90
CA GLN A 368 11.48 20.99 42.43
C GLN A 368 10.58 20.36 41.37
N GLU A 369 9.27 20.38 41.58
CA GLU A 369 8.30 19.88 40.61
C GLU A 369 8.32 20.73 39.32
N ALA A 370 8.44 22.04 39.44
CA ALA A 370 8.53 22.95 38.29
C ALA A 370 9.77 22.66 37.42
N VAL A 371 10.92 22.41 38.03
CA VAL A 371 12.15 22.02 37.34
C VAL A 371 11.98 20.66 36.64
N ASN A 372 11.43 19.66 37.31
CA ASN A 372 11.20 18.35 36.71
C ASN A 372 10.23 18.44 35.52
N MET A 373 9.13 19.18 35.66
CA MET A 373 8.14 19.39 34.58
C MET A 373 8.74 20.17 33.42
N ALA A 374 9.55 21.18 33.66
CA ALA A 374 10.27 21.94 32.64
C ALA A 374 11.25 21.03 31.85
N ALA A 375 11.96 20.14 32.55
CA ALA A 375 12.85 19.17 31.92
C ALA A 375 12.08 18.18 31.02
N ILE A 376 10.95 17.65 31.48
CA ILE A 376 10.06 16.76 30.69
C ILE A 376 9.52 17.52 29.46
N SER A 377 9.08 18.75 29.64
CA SER A 377 8.57 19.60 28.54
C SER A 377 9.64 19.86 27.49
N THR A 378 10.87 20.19 27.93
CA THR A 378 12.01 20.42 27.02
C THR A 378 12.37 19.15 26.26
N LYS A 379 12.45 18.01 26.96
CA LYS A 379 12.64 16.70 26.30
C LYS A 379 11.58 16.41 25.27
N GLY A 380 10.31 16.66 25.58
CA GLY A 380 9.19 16.49 24.65
C GLY A 380 9.33 17.37 23.40
N ARG A 381 9.71 18.65 23.56
CA ARG A 381 9.95 19.56 22.42
C ARG A 381 11.09 19.07 21.53
N ILE A 382 12.20 18.61 22.11
CA ILE A 382 13.33 18.03 21.37
C ILE A 382 12.87 16.82 20.57
N GLN A 383 12.11 15.90 21.19
CA GLN A 383 11.59 14.71 20.51
C GLN A 383 10.70 15.07 19.33
N VAL A 384 9.78 16.03 19.49
CA VAL A 384 8.90 16.48 18.41
C VAL A 384 9.72 17.07 17.26
N GLN A 385 10.65 17.98 17.55
CA GLN A 385 11.51 18.61 16.53
C GLN A 385 12.41 17.58 15.82
N ALA A 386 12.98 16.64 16.55
CA ALA A 386 13.77 15.55 15.99
C ALA A 386 12.94 14.66 15.04
N THR A 387 11.70 14.34 15.44
CA THR A 387 10.78 13.56 14.60
C THR A 387 10.42 14.33 13.34
N LEU A 388 10.09 15.63 13.44
CA LEU A 388 9.78 16.46 12.26
C LEU A 388 10.96 16.55 11.30
N SER A 389 12.17 16.73 11.81
CA SER A 389 13.39 16.78 10.99
C SER A 389 13.67 15.44 10.31
N ALA A 390 13.48 14.32 11.02
CA ALA A 390 13.60 12.98 10.46
C ALA A 390 12.55 12.74 9.35
N VAL A 391 11.29 13.10 9.58
CA VAL A 391 10.20 12.98 8.58
C VAL A 391 10.53 13.83 7.34
N LYS A 392 11.03 15.05 7.51
CA LYS A 392 11.44 15.94 6.41
C LYS A 392 12.55 15.30 5.57
N GLU A 393 13.61 14.79 6.21
CA GLU A 393 14.70 14.10 5.53
C GLU A 393 14.20 12.89 4.76
N MET A 394 13.35 12.06 5.38
CA MET A 394 12.76 10.87 4.75
C MET A 394 11.84 11.21 3.58
N ALA A 395 11.11 12.32 3.64
CA ALA A 395 10.33 12.81 2.50
C ALA A 395 11.26 13.17 1.32
N GLY A 396 12.42 13.79 1.59
CA GLY A 396 13.44 14.05 0.57
C GLY A 396 13.99 12.75 -0.06
N TRP A 397 14.32 11.75 0.74
CA TRP A 397 14.78 10.45 0.22
C TRP A 397 13.70 9.75 -0.61
N THR A 398 12.45 9.83 -0.19
CA THR A 398 11.32 9.28 -0.96
C THR A 398 11.18 9.98 -2.31
N LEU A 399 11.39 11.31 -2.37
CA LEU A 399 11.41 12.05 -3.63
C LEU A 399 12.48 11.50 -4.58
N TYR A 400 13.73 11.34 -4.10
CA TYR A 400 14.81 10.78 -4.92
C TYR A 400 14.51 9.35 -5.37
N ALA A 401 13.94 8.52 -4.50
CA ALA A 401 13.53 7.16 -4.86
C ALA A 401 12.44 7.16 -5.94
N CYS A 402 11.46 8.06 -5.86
CA CYS A 402 10.43 8.21 -6.90
C CYS A 402 11.02 8.66 -8.23
N LEU A 403 11.95 9.63 -8.23
CA LEU A 403 12.64 10.08 -9.44
C LEU A 403 13.48 8.97 -10.05
N PHE A 404 14.19 8.20 -9.23
CA PHE A 404 14.91 7.01 -9.69
C PHE A 404 13.97 5.99 -10.34
N CYS A 405 12.84 5.68 -9.71
CA CYS A 405 11.83 4.76 -10.27
C CYS A 405 11.24 5.31 -11.59
N MET A 406 11.02 6.62 -11.69
CA MET A 406 10.54 7.27 -12.91
C MET A 406 11.55 7.08 -14.06
N ILE A 407 12.83 7.37 -13.83
CA ILE A 407 13.91 7.21 -14.81
C ILE A 407 14.04 5.72 -15.18
N PHE A 408 14.07 4.84 -14.19
CA PHE A 408 14.17 3.41 -14.38
C PHE A 408 13.06 2.87 -15.29
N VAL A 409 11.81 3.27 -15.04
CA VAL A 409 10.66 2.91 -15.88
C VAL A 409 10.81 3.43 -17.30
N VAL A 410 11.33 4.63 -17.48
CA VAL A 410 11.54 5.23 -18.81
C VAL A 410 12.63 4.51 -19.61
N VAL A 411 13.66 4.00 -18.96
CA VAL A 411 14.78 3.29 -19.62
C VAL A 411 14.43 1.85 -20.00
N LEU A 412 13.50 1.22 -19.28
CA LEU A 412 13.13 -0.16 -19.54
C LEU A 412 12.55 -0.36 -20.95
N PRO A 413 12.93 -1.45 -21.66
CA PRO A 413 12.36 -1.78 -22.95
C PRO A 413 10.99 -2.44 -22.78
N TYR A 414 9.94 -1.73 -23.23
CA TYR A 414 8.57 -2.23 -23.26
C TYR A 414 8.24 -2.93 -24.58
N PRO A 415 7.34 -3.93 -24.59
CA PRO A 415 6.77 -4.44 -25.83
C PRO A 415 5.98 -3.31 -26.52
N LYS A 416 6.17 -3.18 -27.83
CA LYS A 416 5.45 -2.16 -28.64
C LYS A 416 3.94 -2.41 -28.53
N ARG A 417 3.19 -1.42 -28.08
CA ARG A 417 1.73 -1.41 -28.15
C ARG A 417 1.36 -1.17 -29.62
N LYS A 418 0.70 -2.14 -30.25
CA LYS A 418 0.15 -1.90 -31.59
C LYS A 418 -1.09 -1.00 -31.41
N LEU A 419 -1.00 0.23 -31.87
CA LEU A 419 -2.16 1.10 -32.01
C LEU A 419 -3.05 0.52 -33.12
N LEU A 420 -4.35 0.43 -32.89
CA LEU A 420 -5.33 0.23 -33.92
C LEU A 420 -5.39 1.55 -34.72
N THR A 421 -4.73 1.60 -35.87
CA THR A 421 -4.97 2.59 -36.89
C THR A 421 -6.18 2.18 -37.71
#